data_12a6b90725a762ba7e127a30fa636547
#
_entry.id   12a6b90725a762ba7e127a30fa636547
#
_cell.length_a   1.000
_cell.length_b   1.000
_cell.length_c   1.000
_cell.angle_alpha   90.00
_cell.angle_beta   90.00
_cell.angle_gamma   90.00
#
_symmetry.space_group_name_H-M   'P 1'
#
loop_
_entity.id
_entity.type
_entity.pdbx_description
1 polymer ?
#
loop_
_entity_poly.entity_id
_entity_poly.type
_entity_poly.pdbx_seq_one_letter_code
_entity_poly.pdbx_strand_id
1 'polypeptide(L)'
;MDAKLPSALETLGAGHNGKSVPEKFKGMSYHELNALLNLYDENGQIQFDADRQAARQYFLQHVNNNTVFFHDLEEKIEYLIENQYYEPELFDKYNFQFIKNLFKRAYAVKFRFPTFLGAFKFYTSYALKTFDGKRYLERFEDRVAMVSLYLARGDIELARSFVDEIMTGRFQPATPTFLNAGKAARGELVSC
;
A
#
# COMPACT_ATOMS: atom_id res chain seq x y z
N MET A 1 32.57 6.92 -21.71
CA MET A 1 32.33 5.57 -21.08
C MET A 1 30.98 5.69 -20.39
N ASP A 2 29.93 5.35 -21.15
CA ASP A 2 28.55 5.42 -20.63
C ASP A 2 28.32 4.20 -19.74
N ALA A 3 28.41 4.41 -18.45
CA ALA A 3 27.94 3.41 -17.48
C ALA A 3 26.41 3.28 -17.67
N LYS A 4 25.98 2.27 -18.41
CA LYS A 4 24.59 1.85 -18.43
C LYS A 4 24.21 1.48 -17.00
N LEU A 5 23.54 2.40 -16.29
CA LEU A 5 22.76 1.99 -15.14
C LEU A 5 21.74 0.93 -15.61
N PRO A 6 21.61 -0.21 -14.92
CA PRO A 6 20.55 -1.15 -15.21
C PRO A 6 19.23 -0.39 -15.19
N SER A 7 18.42 -0.56 -16.21
CA SER A 7 17.15 0.12 -16.30
C SER A 7 16.33 -0.19 -15.04
N ALA A 8 15.68 0.80 -14.47
CA ALA A 8 14.76 0.59 -13.33
C ALA A 8 13.72 -0.50 -13.65
N LEU A 9 13.42 -0.70 -14.95
CA LEU A 9 12.60 -1.80 -15.47
C LEU A 9 13.27 -3.17 -15.36
N GLU A 10 14.60 -3.30 -15.55
CA GLU A 10 15.31 -4.57 -15.38
C GLU A 10 15.41 -4.95 -13.91
N THR A 11 15.59 -3.97 -13.03
CA THR A 11 15.59 -4.20 -11.58
C THR A 11 14.19 -4.56 -11.05
N LEU A 12 13.14 -4.03 -11.67
CA LEU A 12 11.74 -4.33 -11.32
C LEU A 12 11.25 -5.67 -11.93
N GLY A 13 11.91 -6.15 -12.99
CA GLY A 13 11.56 -7.41 -13.65
C GLY A 13 12.34 -8.64 -13.18
N ALA A 14 13.46 -8.46 -12.50
CA ALA A 14 14.40 -9.54 -12.20
C ALA A 14 14.16 -10.30 -10.88
N GLY A 15 13.09 -10.03 -10.16
CA GLY A 15 12.88 -10.74 -8.91
C GLY A 15 11.47 -10.69 -8.37
N HIS A 16 10.68 -11.62 -8.72
CA HIS A 16 9.62 -12.34 -8.04
C HIS A 16 8.39 -12.60 -8.93
N ASN A 17 8.17 -13.89 -9.18
CA ASN A 17 6.89 -14.49 -9.55
C ASN A 17 6.01 -13.70 -10.53
N GLY A 18 6.37 -13.62 -11.81
CA GLY A 18 5.43 -13.55 -12.92
C GLY A 18 4.37 -12.42 -12.93
N LYS A 19 4.41 -11.48 -11.99
CA LYS A 19 3.48 -10.34 -11.97
C LYS A 19 4.03 -9.28 -12.90
N SER A 20 3.41 -9.20 -14.06
CA SER A 20 3.70 -8.18 -15.09
C SER A 20 3.69 -6.76 -14.49
N VAL A 21 4.66 -5.95 -14.94
CA VAL A 21 4.64 -4.49 -14.76
C VAL A 21 3.23 -4.00 -15.13
N PRO A 22 2.58 -3.17 -14.27
CA PRO A 22 1.26 -2.63 -14.59
C PRO A 22 1.21 -2.09 -16.02
N GLU A 23 0.14 -2.39 -16.74
CA GLU A 23 0.00 -2.08 -18.18
C GLU A 23 0.30 -0.62 -18.52
N LYS A 24 0.01 0.30 -17.59
CA LYS A 24 0.27 1.73 -17.73
C LYS A 24 1.76 2.09 -17.80
N PHE A 25 2.64 1.23 -17.29
CA PHE A 25 4.10 1.39 -17.40
C PHE A 25 4.69 0.52 -18.51
N LYS A 26 3.88 -0.40 -19.09
CA LYS A 26 4.26 -1.15 -20.26
C LYS A 26 4.31 -0.19 -21.46
N GLY A 27 5.48 -0.03 -22.03
CA GLY A 27 5.69 0.83 -23.19
C GLY A 27 6.15 2.25 -22.86
N MET A 28 6.28 2.61 -21.57
CA MET A 28 6.99 3.84 -21.22
C MET A 28 8.47 3.69 -21.55
N SER A 29 8.98 4.64 -22.31
CA SER A 29 10.40 4.75 -22.58
C SER A 29 11.17 5.07 -21.29
N TYR A 30 12.45 4.73 -21.27
CA TYR A 30 13.35 5.10 -20.16
C TYR A 30 13.33 6.62 -19.86
N HIS A 31 13.17 7.45 -20.90
CA HIS A 31 13.03 8.91 -20.75
C HIS A 31 11.73 9.32 -20.04
N GLU A 32 10.62 8.68 -20.34
CA GLU A 32 9.35 8.96 -19.69
C GLU A 32 9.36 8.51 -18.24
N LEU A 33 9.97 7.36 -17.93
CA LEU A 33 10.18 6.89 -16.55
C LEU A 33 11.12 7.83 -15.79
N ASN A 34 12.21 8.27 -16.37
CA ASN A 34 13.13 9.24 -15.75
C ASN A 34 12.51 10.62 -15.57
N ALA A 35 11.72 11.09 -16.52
CA ALA A 35 10.95 12.32 -16.38
C ALA A 35 9.90 12.21 -15.25
N LEU A 36 9.30 11.02 -15.10
CA LEU A 36 8.39 10.73 -14.00
C LEU A 36 9.11 10.68 -12.65
N LEU A 37 10.34 10.19 -12.64
CA LEU A 37 11.12 10.03 -11.43
C LEU A 37 11.87 11.31 -11.03
N ASN A 38 12.14 12.21 -11.97
CA ASN A 38 12.91 13.45 -11.74
C ASN A 38 14.16 13.22 -10.86
N LEU A 39 14.88 12.10 -11.12
CA LEU A 39 15.91 11.61 -10.20
C LEU A 39 17.20 12.42 -10.23
N TYR A 40 17.39 13.23 -11.29
CA TYR A 40 18.62 13.96 -11.49
C TYR A 40 18.35 15.47 -11.67
N ASP A 41 19.18 16.30 -11.06
CA ASP A 41 19.18 17.73 -11.30
C ASP A 41 19.93 18.06 -12.63
N GLU A 42 20.01 19.36 -12.95
CA GLU A 42 20.69 19.85 -14.17
C GLU A 42 22.18 19.51 -14.19
N ASN A 43 22.77 19.13 -13.06
CA ASN A 43 24.17 18.75 -12.91
C ASN A 43 24.37 17.24 -12.86
N GLY A 44 23.30 16.45 -13.05
CA GLY A 44 23.34 15.00 -13.00
C GLY A 44 23.47 14.41 -11.59
N GLN A 45 23.19 15.20 -10.55
CA GLN A 45 23.17 14.73 -9.17
C GLN A 45 21.75 14.27 -8.79
N ILE A 46 21.67 13.20 -8.01
CA ILE A 46 20.39 12.66 -7.52
C ILE A 46 19.76 13.67 -6.56
N GLN A 47 18.56 14.13 -6.90
CA GLN A 47 17.78 14.99 -6.03
C GLN A 47 17.13 14.16 -4.91
N PHE A 48 17.44 14.46 -3.66
CA PHE A 48 16.90 13.74 -2.50
C PHE A 48 15.36 13.75 -2.43
N ASP A 49 14.70 14.77 -2.95
CA ASP A 49 13.24 14.88 -2.97
C ASP A 49 12.60 14.26 -4.25
N ALA A 50 13.39 13.89 -5.24
CA ALA A 50 12.89 13.35 -6.50
C ALA A 50 12.12 12.04 -6.28
N ASP A 51 12.60 11.19 -5.39
CA ASP A 51 11.97 9.90 -5.09
C ASP A 51 10.60 10.09 -4.40
N ARG A 52 10.47 11.07 -3.50
CA ARG A 52 9.18 11.45 -2.91
C ARG A 52 8.22 12.02 -3.94
N GLN A 53 8.70 12.83 -4.87
CA GLN A 53 7.88 13.36 -5.96
C GLN A 53 7.42 12.24 -6.88
N ALA A 54 8.29 11.30 -7.22
CA ALA A 54 7.95 10.12 -8.00
C ALA A 54 6.90 9.24 -7.30
N ALA A 55 7.05 9.00 -6.00
CA ALA A 55 6.05 8.30 -5.20
C ALA A 55 4.69 9.01 -5.23
N ARG A 56 4.68 10.34 -5.11
CA ARG A 56 3.47 11.17 -5.19
C ARG A 56 2.83 11.11 -6.58
N GLN A 57 3.62 11.22 -7.63
CA GLN A 57 3.11 11.14 -9.02
C GLN A 57 2.52 9.76 -9.31
N TYR A 58 3.21 8.70 -8.91
CA TYR A 58 2.69 7.34 -9.01
C TYR A 58 1.35 7.19 -8.32
N PHE A 59 1.23 7.70 -7.09
CA PHE A 59 -0.03 7.68 -6.37
C PHE A 59 -1.14 8.44 -7.11
N LEU A 60 -0.88 9.67 -7.53
CA LEU A 60 -1.90 10.52 -8.17
C LEU A 60 -2.32 10.00 -9.55
N GLN A 61 -1.36 9.58 -10.37
CA GLN A 61 -1.62 9.21 -11.75
C GLN A 61 -2.08 7.76 -11.92
N HIS A 62 -1.59 6.86 -11.07
CA HIS A 62 -1.89 5.43 -11.19
C HIS A 62 -2.81 4.93 -10.07
N VAL A 63 -2.40 5.07 -8.81
CA VAL A 63 -3.15 4.47 -7.69
C VAL A 63 -4.50 5.12 -7.53
N ASN A 64 -4.56 6.44 -7.45
CA ASN A 64 -5.80 7.16 -7.23
C ASN A 64 -6.82 6.95 -8.36
N ASN A 65 -6.36 6.92 -9.61
CA ASN A 65 -7.23 6.68 -10.77
C ASN A 65 -7.77 5.24 -10.85
N ASN A 66 -7.11 4.30 -10.18
CA ASN A 66 -7.51 2.90 -10.14
C ASN A 66 -8.02 2.46 -8.75
N THR A 67 -8.33 3.40 -7.85
CA THR A 67 -8.92 3.10 -6.53
C THR A 67 -10.45 3.09 -6.65
N VAL A 68 -11.08 2.12 -6.00
CA VAL A 68 -12.52 2.12 -5.77
C VAL A 68 -12.82 3.13 -4.67
N PHE A 69 -13.71 4.06 -4.94
CA PHE A 69 -14.17 5.05 -3.97
C PHE A 69 -15.50 4.61 -3.37
N PHE A 70 -15.61 4.76 -2.07
CA PHE A 70 -16.82 4.52 -1.30
C PHE A 70 -17.29 5.84 -0.69
N HIS A 71 -18.57 5.98 -0.47
CA HIS A 71 -19.14 7.19 0.12
C HIS A 71 -18.62 7.41 1.55
N ASP A 72 -18.56 6.33 2.32
CA ASP A 72 -18.01 6.35 3.67
C ASP A 72 -17.35 5.01 4.05
N LEU A 73 -16.86 4.91 5.29
CA LEU A 73 -16.18 3.71 5.78
C LEU A 73 -17.15 2.55 6.01
N GLU A 74 -18.40 2.81 6.36
CA GLU A 74 -19.41 1.79 6.63
C GLU A 74 -19.73 1.05 5.32
N GLU A 75 -20.11 1.78 4.28
CA GLU A 75 -20.31 1.22 2.93
C GLU A 75 -19.09 0.42 2.46
N LYS A 76 -17.89 0.96 2.70
CA LYS A 76 -16.64 0.28 2.32
C LYS A 76 -16.50 -1.07 3.02
N ILE A 77 -16.65 -1.10 4.34
CA ILE A 77 -16.48 -2.33 5.13
C ILE A 77 -17.56 -3.35 4.77
N GLU A 78 -18.81 -2.94 4.67
CA GLU A 78 -19.92 -3.79 4.24
C GLU A 78 -19.64 -4.42 2.88
N TYR A 79 -19.29 -3.60 1.89
CA TYR A 79 -18.93 -4.08 0.56
C TYR A 79 -17.78 -5.09 0.60
N LEU A 80 -16.73 -4.82 1.39
CA LEU A 80 -15.55 -5.70 1.45
C LEU A 80 -15.84 -7.03 2.17
N ILE A 81 -16.76 -7.04 3.13
CA ILE A 81 -17.23 -8.27 3.79
C ILE A 81 -18.14 -9.07 2.85
N GLU A 82 -19.17 -8.44 2.28
CA GLU A 82 -20.12 -9.10 1.38
C GLU A 82 -19.46 -9.73 0.16
N ASN A 83 -18.41 -9.08 -0.36
CA ASN A 83 -17.65 -9.57 -1.51
C ASN A 83 -16.45 -10.45 -1.12
N GLN A 84 -16.38 -10.93 0.13
CA GLN A 84 -15.36 -11.87 0.63
C GLN A 84 -13.91 -11.35 0.53
N TYR A 85 -13.71 -10.06 0.69
CA TYR A 85 -12.39 -9.46 0.78
C TYR A 85 -11.87 -9.38 2.23
N TYR A 86 -12.76 -9.08 3.20
CA TYR A 86 -12.45 -9.00 4.62
C TYR A 86 -13.13 -10.12 5.41
N GLU A 87 -12.48 -10.54 6.50
CA GLU A 87 -13.03 -11.48 7.48
C GLU A 87 -14.09 -10.78 8.35
N PRO A 88 -15.38 -11.21 8.33
CA PRO A 88 -16.42 -10.57 9.12
C PRO A 88 -16.17 -10.68 10.63
N GLU A 89 -15.66 -11.82 11.11
CA GLU A 89 -15.42 -12.10 12.54
C GLU A 89 -14.41 -11.13 13.18
N LEU A 90 -13.61 -10.44 12.37
CA LEU A 90 -12.71 -9.42 12.87
C LEU A 90 -13.47 -8.21 13.39
N PHE A 91 -14.53 -7.82 12.68
CA PHE A 91 -15.32 -6.64 13.00
C PHE A 91 -16.28 -6.86 14.18
N ASP A 92 -16.72 -8.10 14.41
CA ASP A 92 -17.57 -8.48 15.54
C ASP A 92 -16.91 -8.23 16.91
N LYS A 93 -15.59 -8.13 16.93
CA LYS A 93 -14.81 -7.90 18.16
C LYS A 93 -14.77 -6.44 18.61
N TYR A 94 -15.27 -5.53 17.76
CA TYR A 94 -15.14 -4.09 18.00
C TYR A 94 -16.46 -3.37 17.75
N ASN A 95 -16.69 -2.32 18.53
CA ASN A 95 -17.75 -1.38 18.21
C ASN A 95 -17.39 -0.62 16.93
N PHE A 96 -18.36 -0.46 16.02
CA PHE A 96 -18.14 0.22 14.74
C PHE A 96 -17.61 1.66 14.89
N GLN A 97 -18.08 2.38 15.92
CA GLN A 97 -17.57 3.73 16.20
C GLN A 97 -16.08 3.73 16.55
N PHE A 98 -15.60 2.69 17.23
CA PHE A 98 -14.16 2.51 17.48
C PHE A 98 -13.41 2.25 16.16
N ILE A 99 -13.90 1.36 15.31
CA ILE A 99 -13.31 1.08 14.00
C ILE A 99 -13.19 2.38 13.21
N LYS A 100 -14.27 3.15 13.11
CA LYS A 100 -14.28 4.45 12.42
C LYS A 100 -13.23 5.41 12.97
N ASN A 101 -13.09 5.49 14.27
CA ASN A 101 -12.09 6.33 14.93
C ASN A 101 -10.65 5.84 14.68
N LEU A 102 -10.44 4.53 14.63
CA LEU A 102 -9.13 3.94 14.35
C LEU A 102 -8.66 4.23 12.92
N PHE A 103 -9.55 4.06 11.93
CA PHE A 103 -9.27 4.44 10.55
C PHE A 103 -8.97 5.94 10.45
N LYS A 104 -9.82 6.78 11.07
CA LYS A 104 -9.59 8.24 11.12
C LYS A 104 -8.23 8.58 11.74
N ARG A 105 -7.79 7.85 12.78
CA ARG A 105 -6.47 8.03 13.40
C ARG A 105 -5.35 7.74 12.42
N ALA A 106 -5.42 6.63 11.68
CA ALA A 106 -4.43 6.29 10.66
C ALA A 106 -4.35 7.37 9.57
N TYR A 107 -5.48 7.82 9.06
CA TYR A 107 -5.55 8.87 8.02
C TYR A 107 -5.09 10.26 8.52
N ALA A 108 -5.24 10.55 9.83
CA ALA A 108 -4.80 11.82 10.40
C ALA A 108 -3.28 12.03 10.32
N VAL A 109 -2.50 10.95 10.22
CA VAL A 109 -1.02 11.02 10.04
C VAL A 109 -0.64 11.60 8.68
N LYS A 110 -1.55 11.55 7.69
CA LYS A 110 -1.31 12.03 6.31
C LYS A 110 -0.05 11.40 5.70
N PHE A 111 0.06 10.08 5.85
CA PHE A 111 1.22 9.31 5.42
C PHE A 111 1.58 9.57 3.95
N ARG A 112 2.88 9.64 3.70
CA ARG A 112 3.44 9.73 2.35
C ARG A 112 4.63 8.80 2.24
N PHE A 113 4.65 7.98 1.20
CA PHE A 113 5.80 7.13 0.94
C PHE A 113 7.03 7.99 0.69
N PRO A 114 8.15 7.72 1.39
CA PRO A 114 9.39 8.47 1.19
C PRO A 114 10.08 8.12 -0.14
N THR A 115 9.77 6.94 -0.71
CA THR A 115 10.39 6.43 -1.93
C THR A 115 9.35 5.92 -2.92
N PHE A 116 9.66 6.03 -4.22
CA PHE A 116 8.86 5.44 -5.28
C PHE A 116 8.75 3.91 -5.12
N LEU A 117 9.89 3.26 -4.86
CA LEU A 117 9.92 1.80 -4.68
C LEU A 117 9.02 1.34 -3.53
N GLY A 118 9.01 2.07 -2.42
CA GLY A 118 8.12 1.80 -1.29
C GLY A 118 6.64 1.87 -1.68
N ALA A 119 6.24 2.94 -2.37
CA ALA A 119 4.88 3.11 -2.86
C ALA A 119 4.51 2.02 -3.87
N PHE A 120 5.36 1.80 -4.86
CA PHE A 120 5.16 0.79 -5.89
C PHE A 120 5.02 -0.61 -5.29
N LYS A 121 5.94 -1.00 -4.40
CA LYS A 121 5.91 -2.31 -3.74
C LYS A 121 4.66 -2.49 -2.89
N PHE A 122 4.25 -1.48 -2.14
CA PHE A 122 3.02 -1.55 -1.36
C PHE A 122 1.80 -1.80 -2.27
N TYR A 123 1.58 -0.97 -3.26
CA TYR A 123 0.40 -1.07 -4.11
C TYR A 123 0.41 -2.28 -5.06
N THR A 124 1.58 -2.77 -5.46
CA THR A 124 1.64 -3.98 -6.30
C THR A 124 1.50 -5.27 -5.51
N SER A 125 1.98 -5.32 -4.26
CA SER A 125 2.11 -6.57 -3.51
C SER A 125 1.25 -6.65 -2.23
N TYR A 126 1.00 -5.54 -1.53
CA TYR A 126 0.35 -5.57 -0.22
C TYR A 126 -1.09 -5.06 -0.22
N ALA A 127 -1.38 -3.99 -0.94
CA ALA A 127 -2.73 -3.42 -0.99
C ALA A 127 -3.75 -4.43 -1.51
N LEU A 128 -4.90 -4.47 -0.87
CA LEU A 128 -6.03 -5.25 -1.34
C LEU A 128 -6.51 -4.70 -2.69
N LYS A 129 -6.79 -5.60 -3.63
CA LYS A 129 -7.30 -5.29 -4.95
C LYS A 129 -8.54 -6.10 -5.25
N THR A 130 -9.29 -5.66 -6.24
CA THR A 130 -10.34 -6.46 -6.85
C THR A 130 -9.78 -7.80 -7.36
N PHE A 131 -10.59 -8.85 -7.43
CA PHE A 131 -10.14 -10.19 -7.84
C PHE A 131 -9.52 -10.23 -9.24
N ASP A 132 -9.92 -9.31 -10.12
CA ASP A 132 -9.28 -9.13 -11.43
C ASP A 132 -7.93 -8.38 -11.38
N GLY A 133 -7.53 -7.93 -10.18
CA GLY A 133 -6.28 -7.22 -9.92
C GLY A 133 -6.18 -5.79 -10.46
N LYS A 134 -7.27 -5.25 -11.03
CA LYS A 134 -7.23 -3.96 -11.75
C LYS A 134 -7.41 -2.75 -10.87
N ARG A 135 -8.18 -2.87 -9.78
CA ARG A 135 -8.53 -1.74 -8.93
C ARG A 135 -8.09 -1.95 -7.50
N TYR A 136 -7.66 -0.88 -6.84
CA TYR A 136 -7.28 -0.88 -5.43
C TYR A 136 -8.51 -0.69 -4.53
N LEU A 137 -8.60 -1.51 -3.50
CA LEU A 137 -9.64 -1.47 -2.46
C LEU A 137 -9.10 -0.89 -1.14
N GLU A 138 -7.77 -0.93 -0.95
CA GLU A 138 -7.09 -0.39 0.22
C GLU A 138 -6.04 0.65 -0.16
N ARG A 139 -5.89 1.65 0.70
CA ARG A 139 -4.72 2.50 0.83
C ARG A 139 -3.82 1.99 1.95
N PHE A 140 -2.65 2.61 2.11
CA PHE A 140 -1.71 2.25 3.17
C PHE A 140 -2.35 2.35 4.56
N GLU A 141 -3.07 3.42 4.82
CA GLU A 141 -3.78 3.68 6.07
C GLU A 141 -4.84 2.62 6.37
N ASP A 142 -5.58 2.18 5.36
CA ASP A 142 -6.56 1.09 5.51
C ASP A 142 -5.87 -0.21 5.92
N ARG A 143 -4.75 -0.55 5.24
CA ARG A 143 -4.01 -1.77 5.55
C ARG A 143 -3.45 -1.73 6.98
N VAL A 144 -2.92 -0.59 7.41
CA VAL A 144 -2.42 -0.42 8.78
C VAL A 144 -3.55 -0.59 9.80
N ALA A 145 -4.71 0.04 9.59
CA ALA A 145 -5.86 -0.12 10.48
C ALA A 145 -6.32 -1.58 10.57
N MET A 146 -6.42 -2.28 9.43
CA MET A 146 -6.83 -3.69 9.38
C MET A 146 -5.86 -4.62 10.09
N VAL A 147 -4.55 -4.44 9.87
CA VAL A 147 -3.51 -5.22 10.56
C VAL A 147 -3.57 -4.98 12.07
N SER A 148 -3.77 -3.74 12.48
CA SER A 148 -3.85 -3.35 13.89
C SER A 148 -5.06 -3.98 14.59
N LEU A 149 -6.24 -3.95 13.96
CA LEU A 149 -7.45 -4.63 14.45
C LEU A 149 -7.20 -6.14 14.59
N TYR A 150 -6.60 -6.74 13.56
CA TYR A 150 -6.36 -8.18 13.53
C TYR A 150 -5.40 -8.62 14.65
N LEU A 151 -4.29 -7.93 14.82
CA LEU A 151 -3.28 -8.27 15.85
C LEU A 151 -3.79 -8.01 17.27
N ALA A 152 -4.58 -6.99 17.47
CA ALA A 152 -5.10 -6.61 18.79
C ALA A 152 -6.25 -7.50 19.28
N ARG A 153 -6.92 -8.26 18.40
CA ARG A 153 -7.93 -9.27 18.77
C ARG A 153 -9.04 -8.80 19.71
N GLY A 154 -9.47 -7.56 19.58
CA GLY A 154 -10.50 -6.94 20.43
C GLY A 154 -9.96 -5.98 21.49
N ASP A 155 -8.66 -5.94 21.71
CA ASP A 155 -8.04 -4.97 22.63
C ASP A 155 -7.94 -3.60 21.97
N ILE A 156 -8.73 -2.65 22.49
CA ILE A 156 -8.87 -1.29 21.94
C ILE A 156 -7.57 -0.49 22.07
N GLU A 157 -6.90 -0.58 23.20
CA GLU A 157 -5.68 0.20 23.45
C GLU A 157 -4.50 -0.36 22.66
N LEU A 158 -4.44 -1.68 22.53
CA LEU A 158 -3.44 -2.33 21.73
C LEU A 158 -3.63 -2.01 20.23
N ALA A 159 -4.88 -1.97 19.73
CA ALA A 159 -5.18 -1.58 18.36
C ALA A 159 -4.72 -0.14 18.05
N ARG A 160 -4.97 0.80 18.97
CA ARG A 160 -4.49 2.18 18.85
C ARG A 160 -2.97 2.26 18.81
N SER A 161 -2.32 1.54 19.73
CA SER A 161 -0.86 1.49 19.82
C SER A 161 -0.25 0.95 18.52
N PHE A 162 -0.78 -0.13 17.97
CA PHE A 162 -0.28 -0.66 16.71
C PHE A 162 -0.41 0.33 15.55
N VAL A 163 -1.54 1.04 15.43
CA VAL A 163 -1.68 2.08 14.41
C VAL A 163 -0.59 3.13 14.57
N ASP A 164 -0.37 3.64 15.78
CA ASP A 164 0.63 4.69 16.02
C ASP A 164 2.05 4.21 15.72
N GLU A 165 2.40 3.01 16.18
CA GLU A 165 3.74 2.44 15.99
C GLU A 165 4.04 2.14 14.52
N ILE A 166 3.06 1.58 13.78
CA ILE A 166 3.24 1.29 12.36
C ILE A 166 3.28 2.59 11.54
N MET A 167 2.36 3.53 11.79
CA MET A 167 2.29 4.78 11.03
C MET A 167 3.51 5.68 11.25
N THR A 168 4.16 5.58 12.40
CA THR A 168 5.41 6.31 12.71
C THR A 168 6.67 5.55 12.32
N GLY A 169 6.54 4.31 11.83
CA GLY A 169 7.67 3.48 11.41
C GLY A 169 8.47 2.86 12.55
N ARG A 170 7.99 2.93 13.80
CA ARG A 170 8.63 2.30 14.95
C ARG A 170 8.38 0.80 15.05
N PHE A 171 7.29 0.32 14.45
CA PHE A 171 6.98 -1.09 14.32
C PHE A 171 6.67 -1.43 12.87
N GLN A 172 7.31 -2.48 12.36
CA GLN A 172 7.07 -3.00 11.04
C GLN A 172 6.61 -4.45 11.16
N PRO A 173 5.33 -4.76 10.90
CA PRO A 173 4.87 -6.14 10.87
C PRO A 173 5.63 -6.97 9.83
N ALA A 174 5.81 -8.25 10.10
CA ALA A 174 6.38 -9.18 9.12
C ALA A 174 5.54 -9.16 7.82
N THR A 175 6.21 -9.36 6.68
CA THR A 175 5.57 -9.33 5.36
C THR A 175 4.28 -10.16 5.28
N PRO A 176 4.25 -11.45 5.71
CA PRO A 176 3.02 -12.24 5.64
C PRO A 176 1.90 -11.67 6.49
N THR A 177 2.20 -11.19 7.69
CA THR A 177 1.22 -10.55 8.57
C THR A 177 0.66 -9.29 7.94
N PHE A 178 1.52 -8.41 7.44
CA PHE A 178 1.08 -7.16 6.80
C PHE A 178 0.29 -7.40 5.52
N LEU A 179 0.63 -8.45 4.78
CA LEU A 179 -0.07 -8.84 3.55
C LEU A 179 -1.46 -9.43 3.82
N ASN A 180 -1.57 -10.33 4.80
CA ASN A 180 -2.70 -11.25 4.90
C ASN A 180 -3.68 -10.96 6.04
N ALA A 181 -3.26 -10.26 7.11
CA ALA A 181 -4.10 -10.08 8.29
C ALA A 181 -5.45 -9.42 7.97
N GLY A 182 -6.54 -10.05 8.39
CA GLY A 182 -7.91 -9.58 8.22
C GLY A 182 -8.50 -9.73 6.81
N LYS A 183 -7.76 -10.31 5.86
CA LYS A 183 -8.28 -10.63 4.53
C LYS A 183 -8.95 -12.01 4.55
N ALA A 184 -10.12 -12.15 3.92
CA ALA A 184 -10.86 -13.41 3.86
C ALA A 184 -10.10 -14.48 3.05
N ALA A 185 -9.64 -14.13 1.84
CA ALA A 185 -8.75 -14.98 1.04
C ALA A 185 -7.29 -14.64 1.34
N ARG A 186 -6.68 -15.37 2.25
CA ARG A 186 -5.32 -15.11 2.72
C ARG A 186 -4.44 -16.35 2.75
N GLY A 187 -3.14 -16.13 2.65
CA GLY A 187 -2.11 -17.13 2.93
C GLY A 187 -1.72 -17.14 4.42
N GLU A 188 -0.64 -17.84 4.73
CA GLU A 188 -0.08 -17.92 6.08
C GLU A 188 0.35 -16.54 6.61
N LEU A 189 0.31 -16.42 7.95
CA LEU A 189 0.70 -15.19 8.66
C LEU A 189 2.12 -15.26 9.23
N VAL A 190 2.75 -16.40 9.11
CA VAL A 190 4.11 -16.64 9.61
C VAL A 190 5.12 -16.54 8.47
N SER A 191 6.30 -16.05 8.82
CA SER A 191 7.47 -16.02 7.94
C SER A 191 8.39 -17.17 8.31
N CYS A 192 8.92 -17.85 7.29
CA CYS A 192 9.94 -18.89 7.50
C CYS A 192 11.27 -18.28 7.94
#